data_6f2b6692482bd6841c5b59ba43d80d3e
#
_entry.id   6f2b6692482bd6841c5b59ba43d80d3e
#
_cell.length_a   1.000
_cell.length_b   1.000
_cell.length_c   1.000
_cell.angle_alpha   90.00
_cell.angle_beta   90.00
_cell.angle_gamma   90.00
#
_symmetry.space_group_name_H-M   'P 1'
#
loop_
_entity.id
_entity.type
_entity.pdbx_description
1 polymer ?
#
loop_
_entity_poly.entity_id
_entity_poly.type
_entity_poly.pdbx_seq_one_letter_code
_entity_poly.pdbx_strand_id
1 'polypeptide(L)'
;MAADLEPRELVAGVDSSTQSCKVVIVDPATGEVLRSGSAPHPVGTEVDPEAWWSALQEAISAAGGFADVAAVSISGQQHGLITLDSHGQVIRDALLWNDLRSDAAARALIAEIGADEFVDRAGIVPVASFTGAKLRWLRDHEPDNASRVAAVALPHDWLTWRLLGCGPSSSSAPRGPDLEALVTDASDASGTAYFSAITGRYDFELFHAAFGATAREAAGPDAHWDPDSTPHTAPVVLPRVLGPHESAGHTPEGILVGPGAGDNAAAALGLGAGPGDVVISIGTSGTVFSPTRLEINDPSGMVAGFASADGGRLPLVATLNAARVLDSAAVLLRASHTDVAALALASAPGANGLTLVPYFEGERTPNLPDATARLEGMTVANSSPENVARAFVEGMLCGLADGLEAVLRQGLSVERLLLIGGAARNPAVREVARDIFTVPIDVPEQAEYVAIGAARQAAWTLTGTSPRWQVELVATLHPRPSRVREQYRSYAHTSVAPDASVAPDAGVPPDAGVAPDAGVNGDTATTTITGDTTRADENSDNDHRGSSGAHTPVEG
;
A
#
# COMPACT_ATOMS: atom_id res chain seq x y z
N MET A 1 43.95 19.13 -9.10
CA MET A 1 44.11 17.80 -8.54
C MET A 1 42.73 17.16 -8.64
N ALA A 2 42.49 16.31 -9.64
CA ALA A 2 41.34 15.44 -9.67
C ALA A 2 41.56 14.42 -8.55
N ALA A 3 40.68 14.38 -7.57
CA ALA A 3 40.64 13.29 -6.62
C ALA A 3 40.38 12.02 -7.45
N ASP A 4 41.27 11.03 -7.35
CA ASP A 4 41.00 9.67 -7.83
C ASP A 4 39.75 9.19 -7.07
N LEU A 5 38.61 9.27 -7.72
CA LEU A 5 37.39 8.66 -7.21
C LEU A 5 37.63 7.15 -7.29
N GLU A 6 37.59 6.47 -6.16
CA GLU A 6 37.50 5.01 -6.11
C GLU A 6 36.42 4.53 -7.08
N PRO A 7 36.64 3.43 -7.81
CA PRO A 7 35.64 2.93 -8.73
C PRO A 7 34.35 2.63 -7.94
N ARG A 8 33.23 3.18 -8.43
CA ARG A 8 31.90 2.90 -7.87
C ARG A 8 31.54 1.45 -8.18
N GLU A 9 31.39 0.62 -7.17
CA GLU A 9 31.20 -0.83 -7.33
C GLU A 9 29.87 -1.32 -6.74
N LEU A 10 29.24 -0.54 -5.84
CA LEU A 10 28.04 -0.96 -5.12
C LEU A 10 26.76 -0.47 -5.80
N VAL A 11 25.64 -1.09 -5.44
CA VAL A 11 24.32 -0.64 -5.86
C VAL A 11 23.45 -0.31 -4.65
N ALA A 12 22.55 0.64 -4.83
CA ALA A 12 21.61 1.04 -3.79
C ALA A 12 20.17 0.72 -4.21
N GLY A 13 19.39 0.26 -3.25
CA GLY A 13 17.95 0.13 -3.37
C GLY A 13 17.23 0.94 -2.31
N VAL A 14 16.17 1.61 -2.71
CA VAL A 14 15.34 2.44 -1.85
C VAL A 14 13.94 1.82 -1.76
N ASP A 15 13.41 1.76 -0.54
CA ASP A 15 12.01 1.47 -0.22
C ASP A 15 11.39 2.72 0.41
N SER A 16 10.57 3.45 -0.32
CA SER A 16 9.78 4.58 0.18
C SER A 16 8.34 4.13 0.45
N SER A 17 8.17 3.34 1.52
CA SER A 17 6.88 2.82 1.96
C SER A 17 6.06 3.87 2.73
N THR A 18 4.88 3.48 3.23
CA THR A 18 3.97 4.41 3.92
C THR A 18 4.56 5.00 5.21
N GLN A 19 5.32 4.21 5.99
CA GLN A 19 5.76 4.60 7.33
C GLN A 19 7.20 5.12 7.38
N SER A 20 8.03 4.78 6.40
CA SER A 20 9.46 5.12 6.39
C SER A 20 10.07 5.00 5.01
N CYS A 21 11.17 5.71 4.80
CA CYS A 21 12.11 5.46 3.73
C CYS A 21 13.25 4.58 4.26
N LYS A 22 13.62 3.55 3.52
CA LYS A 22 14.75 2.67 3.82
C LYS A 22 15.68 2.61 2.63
N VAL A 23 16.96 2.61 2.90
CA VAL A 23 18.03 2.49 1.90
C VAL A 23 18.90 1.30 2.26
N VAL A 24 19.16 0.43 1.30
CA VAL A 24 20.16 -0.64 1.41
C VAL A 24 21.25 -0.43 0.36
N ILE A 25 22.50 -0.65 0.75
CA ILE A 25 23.65 -0.63 -0.15
C ILE A 25 24.20 -2.05 -0.21
N VAL A 26 24.29 -2.58 -1.42
CA VAL A 26 24.41 -4.00 -1.71
C VAL A 26 25.59 -4.23 -2.64
N ASP A 27 26.32 -5.33 -2.43
CA ASP A 27 27.27 -5.87 -3.38
C ASP A 27 26.49 -6.47 -4.57
N PRO A 28 26.62 -5.94 -5.80
CA PRO A 28 25.85 -6.41 -6.94
C PRO A 28 26.15 -7.85 -7.37
N ALA A 29 27.29 -8.40 -7.00
CA ALA A 29 27.68 -9.77 -7.34
C ALA A 29 27.01 -10.81 -6.43
N THR A 30 26.92 -10.51 -5.13
CA THR A 30 26.45 -11.46 -4.11
C THR A 30 25.03 -11.20 -3.62
N GLY A 31 24.57 -9.94 -3.65
CA GLY A 31 23.33 -9.51 -3.02
C GLY A 31 23.46 -9.24 -1.52
N GLU A 32 24.68 -9.29 -0.98
CA GLU A 32 24.93 -8.99 0.43
C GLU A 32 24.65 -7.53 0.73
N VAL A 33 23.82 -7.27 1.76
CA VAL A 33 23.56 -5.92 2.26
C VAL A 33 24.72 -5.50 3.16
N LEU A 34 25.53 -4.57 2.66
CA LEU A 34 26.71 -4.10 3.37
C LEU A 34 26.40 -2.96 4.35
N ARG A 35 25.44 -2.11 4.01
CA ARG A 35 25.03 -0.95 4.81
C ARG A 35 23.54 -0.69 4.61
N SER A 36 22.90 -0.10 5.60
CA SER A 36 21.52 0.34 5.51
C SER A 36 21.28 1.61 6.31
N GLY A 37 20.24 2.34 5.95
CA GLY A 37 19.77 3.50 6.68
C GLY A 37 18.25 3.64 6.54
N SER A 38 17.63 4.33 7.47
CA SER A 38 16.19 4.57 7.44
C SER A 38 15.84 5.91 8.06
N ALA A 39 14.71 6.48 7.59
CA ALA A 39 14.11 7.67 8.17
C ALA A 39 12.58 7.52 8.18
N PRO A 40 11.87 8.04 9.19
CA PRO A 40 10.42 7.92 9.28
C PRO A 40 9.71 8.83 8.27
N HIS A 41 8.52 8.44 7.85
CA HIS A 41 7.58 9.30 7.13
C HIS A 41 6.50 9.85 8.08
N PRO A 42 5.88 10.99 7.75
CA PRO A 42 4.70 11.48 8.47
C PRO A 42 3.57 10.45 8.46
N VAL A 43 2.84 10.38 9.56
CA VAL A 43 1.65 9.51 9.68
C VAL A 43 0.46 10.24 9.09
N GLY A 44 -0.32 9.56 8.24
CA GLY A 44 -1.53 10.12 7.66
C GLY A 44 -2.00 9.38 6.42
N THR A 45 -3.02 9.93 5.78
CA THR A 45 -3.53 9.48 4.47
C THR A 45 -3.24 10.52 3.37
N GLU A 46 -2.63 11.63 3.75
CA GLU A 46 -2.27 12.79 2.94
C GLU A 46 -0.93 13.33 3.44
N VAL A 47 0.06 13.48 2.57
CA VAL A 47 1.45 13.80 2.94
C VAL A 47 2.07 14.74 1.92
N ASP A 48 2.78 15.78 2.39
CA ASP A 48 3.64 16.61 1.54
C ASP A 48 4.79 15.75 0.96
N PRO A 49 4.92 15.62 -0.37
CA PRO A 49 6.00 14.87 -1.00
C PRO A 49 7.41 15.33 -0.59
N GLU A 50 7.61 16.58 -0.19
CA GLU A 50 8.91 17.06 0.29
C GLU A 50 9.36 16.34 1.58
N ALA A 51 8.42 15.81 2.38
CA ALA A 51 8.75 14.99 3.52
C ALA A 51 9.39 13.66 3.10
N TRP A 52 8.95 13.06 1.97
CA TRP A 52 9.58 11.85 1.42
C TRP A 52 10.98 12.13 0.89
N TRP A 53 11.17 13.28 0.22
CA TRP A 53 12.50 13.70 -0.24
C TRP A 53 13.46 13.89 0.93
N SER A 54 13.01 14.56 1.98
CA SER A 54 13.80 14.77 3.19
C SER A 54 14.16 13.44 3.87
N ALA A 55 13.18 12.53 3.99
CA ALA A 55 13.41 11.20 4.55
C ALA A 55 14.38 10.36 3.69
N LEU A 56 14.30 10.46 2.35
CA LEU A 56 15.26 9.79 1.46
C LEU A 56 16.68 10.31 1.69
N GLN A 57 16.88 11.64 1.78
CA GLN A 57 18.21 12.22 2.05
C GLN A 57 18.76 11.80 3.42
N GLU A 58 17.90 11.75 4.43
CA GLU A 58 18.26 11.28 5.78
C GLU A 58 18.63 9.79 5.77
N ALA A 59 17.83 8.94 5.10
CA ALA A 59 18.10 7.50 4.97
C ALA A 59 19.41 7.23 4.20
N ILE A 60 19.69 7.99 3.11
CA ILE A 60 20.96 7.93 2.38
C ILE A 60 22.13 8.29 3.31
N SER A 61 22.00 9.37 4.06
CA SER A 61 23.04 9.79 5.02
C SER A 61 23.28 8.74 6.11
N ALA A 62 22.20 8.16 6.66
CA ALA A 62 22.26 7.08 7.65
C ALA A 62 22.92 5.81 7.10
N ALA A 63 22.76 5.52 5.80
CA ALA A 63 23.44 4.41 5.11
C ALA A 63 24.92 4.71 4.77
N GLY A 64 25.45 5.88 5.13
CA GLY A 64 26.83 6.29 4.86
C GLY A 64 27.05 6.96 3.49
N GLY A 65 25.97 7.40 2.82
CA GLY A 65 26.03 8.11 1.56
C GLY A 65 26.21 7.20 0.33
N PHE A 66 26.26 7.83 -0.86
CA PHE A 66 26.33 7.15 -2.16
C PHE A 66 27.67 7.35 -2.90
N ALA A 67 28.77 7.70 -2.19
CA ALA A 67 30.04 8.01 -2.84
C ALA A 67 30.60 6.83 -3.67
N ASP A 68 30.38 5.59 -3.20
CA ASP A 68 30.82 4.32 -3.80
C ASP A 68 29.69 3.56 -4.55
N VAL A 69 28.51 4.20 -4.75
CA VAL A 69 27.35 3.62 -5.44
C VAL A 69 27.41 3.91 -6.92
N ALA A 70 27.36 2.87 -7.76
CA ALA A 70 27.33 2.94 -9.23
C ALA A 70 25.91 3.13 -9.76
N ALA A 71 24.92 2.48 -9.14
CA ALA A 71 23.53 2.57 -9.57
C ALA A 71 22.57 2.53 -8.38
N VAL A 72 21.42 3.19 -8.54
CA VAL A 72 20.33 3.24 -7.56
C VAL A 72 18.98 3.03 -8.25
N SER A 73 18.05 2.37 -7.58
CA SER A 73 16.64 2.31 -7.99
C SER A 73 15.73 2.54 -6.79
N ILE A 74 14.57 3.16 -7.03
CA ILE A 74 13.60 3.51 -6.00
C ILE A 74 12.35 2.66 -6.16
N SER A 75 11.95 1.99 -5.09
CA SER A 75 10.61 1.44 -4.95
C SER A 75 9.78 2.33 -4.02
N GLY A 76 8.49 2.46 -4.31
CA GLY A 76 7.59 3.28 -3.51
C GLY A 76 6.24 2.63 -3.27
N GLN A 77 5.53 3.16 -2.25
CA GLN A 77 4.14 2.82 -2.04
C GLN A 77 3.31 3.15 -3.29
N GLN A 78 2.44 2.23 -3.68
CA GLN A 78 1.66 2.36 -4.91
C GLN A 78 0.49 3.34 -4.76
N HIS A 79 -0.02 3.82 -5.91
CA HIS A 79 -1.29 4.55 -6.04
C HIS A 79 -1.32 5.97 -5.47
N GLY A 80 -0.26 6.47 -4.86
CA GLY A 80 -0.19 7.85 -4.37
C GLY A 80 -0.39 8.85 -5.51
N LEU A 81 -1.22 9.88 -5.30
CA LEU A 81 -1.44 10.93 -6.30
C LEU A 81 -0.62 12.17 -5.96
N ILE A 82 0.39 12.47 -6.77
CA ILE A 82 1.11 13.74 -6.77
C ILE A 82 0.70 14.53 -8.00
N THR A 83 0.32 15.79 -7.81
CA THR A 83 -0.01 16.71 -8.89
C THR A 83 0.96 17.89 -8.92
N LEU A 84 1.54 18.16 -10.09
CA LEU A 84 2.51 19.21 -10.29
C LEU A 84 1.96 20.27 -11.23
N ASP A 85 2.25 21.54 -10.95
CA ASP A 85 2.01 22.63 -11.89
C ASP A 85 3.17 22.72 -12.92
N SER A 86 3.08 23.65 -13.89
CA SER A 86 4.09 23.81 -14.95
C SER A 86 5.49 24.18 -14.43
N HIS A 87 5.58 24.72 -13.22
CA HIS A 87 6.82 25.02 -12.53
C HIS A 87 7.33 23.90 -11.64
N GLY A 88 6.73 22.70 -11.72
CA GLY A 88 7.09 21.54 -10.92
C GLY A 88 6.73 21.65 -9.44
N GLN A 89 5.91 22.66 -9.07
CA GLN A 89 5.43 22.78 -7.69
C GLN A 89 4.35 21.76 -7.42
N VAL A 90 4.43 21.14 -6.26
CA VAL A 90 3.36 20.28 -5.73
C VAL A 90 2.15 21.16 -5.46
N ILE A 91 1.01 20.85 -6.09
CA ILE A 91 -0.22 21.66 -6.00
C ILE A 91 -0.91 21.49 -4.65
N ARG A 92 -0.85 20.28 -4.12
CA ARG A 92 -1.42 19.90 -2.82
C ARG A 92 -0.70 18.65 -2.29
N ASP A 93 -0.85 18.37 -1.00
CA ASP A 93 -0.34 17.15 -0.40
C ASP A 93 -0.85 15.89 -1.14
N ALA A 94 0.02 14.90 -1.29
CA ALA A 94 -0.29 13.67 -2.01
C ALA A 94 -1.32 12.83 -1.26
N LEU A 95 -2.36 12.37 -1.96
CA LEU A 95 -3.33 11.40 -1.43
C LEU A 95 -2.74 9.99 -1.50
N LEU A 96 -2.64 9.32 -0.36
CA LEU A 96 -2.05 7.99 -0.26
C LEU A 96 -3.04 6.87 -0.62
N TRP A 97 -2.54 5.65 -0.72
CA TRP A 97 -3.35 4.47 -1.05
C TRP A 97 -4.42 4.14 0.01
N ASN A 98 -4.21 4.53 1.26
CA ASN A 98 -5.11 4.33 2.39
C ASN A 98 -6.12 5.48 2.59
N ASP A 99 -6.15 6.47 1.69
CA ASP A 99 -7.16 7.53 1.70
C ASP A 99 -8.43 7.05 0.98
N LEU A 100 -9.56 7.12 1.67
CA LEU A 100 -10.84 6.60 1.18
C LEU A 100 -11.77 7.69 0.63
N ARG A 101 -11.37 8.98 0.61
CA ARG A 101 -12.23 10.08 0.13
C ARG A 101 -12.68 9.94 -1.32
N SER A 102 -11.93 9.23 -2.14
CA SER A 102 -12.23 8.97 -3.55
C SER A 102 -13.12 7.74 -3.81
N ASP A 103 -13.72 7.13 -2.78
CA ASP A 103 -14.57 5.95 -2.95
C ASP A 103 -15.81 6.22 -3.82
N ALA A 104 -16.50 7.34 -3.60
CA ALA A 104 -17.62 7.75 -4.44
C ALA A 104 -17.18 8.00 -5.90
N ALA A 105 -15.98 8.54 -6.11
CA ALA A 105 -15.41 8.76 -7.45
C ALA A 105 -15.09 7.44 -8.15
N ALA A 106 -14.57 6.44 -7.43
CA ALA A 106 -14.35 5.10 -7.98
C ALA A 106 -15.66 4.45 -8.43
N ARG A 107 -16.70 4.50 -7.58
CA ARG A 107 -18.03 3.99 -7.95
C ARG A 107 -18.64 4.72 -9.16
N ALA A 108 -18.46 6.04 -9.26
CA ALA A 108 -18.93 6.80 -10.40
C ALA A 108 -18.24 6.37 -11.70
N LEU A 109 -16.91 6.17 -11.68
CA LEU A 109 -16.15 5.67 -12.83
C LEU A 109 -16.64 4.28 -13.26
N ILE A 110 -16.89 3.37 -12.32
CA ILE A 110 -17.43 2.03 -12.63
C ILE A 110 -18.84 2.14 -13.23
N ALA A 111 -19.70 3.02 -12.71
CA ALA A 111 -21.05 3.22 -13.22
C ALA A 111 -21.07 3.84 -14.63
N GLU A 112 -20.09 4.69 -14.96
CA GLU A 112 -19.97 5.36 -16.27
C GLU A 112 -19.38 4.45 -17.35
N ILE A 113 -18.42 3.59 -17.00
CA ILE A 113 -17.61 2.82 -17.95
C ILE A 113 -17.95 1.33 -17.90
N GLY A 114 -18.16 0.78 -16.70
CA GLY A 114 -18.36 -0.64 -16.45
C GLY A 114 -17.10 -1.33 -15.89
N ALA A 115 -17.31 -2.29 -14.97
CA ALA A 115 -16.22 -3.05 -14.37
C ALA A 115 -15.49 -3.92 -15.41
N ASP A 116 -16.24 -4.61 -16.27
CA ASP A 116 -15.69 -5.45 -17.34
C ASP A 116 -14.78 -4.64 -18.28
N GLU A 117 -15.24 -3.45 -18.70
CA GLU A 117 -14.47 -2.57 -19.59
C GLU A 117 -13.16 -2.08 -18.92
N PHE A 118 -13.19 -1.78 -17.61
CA PHE A 118 -11.97 -1.44 -16.87
C PHE A 118 -10.99 -2.59 -16.83
N VAL A 119 -11.46 -3.81 -16.59
CA VAL A 119 -10.62 -5.00 -16.56
C VAL A 119 -10.01 -5.29 -17.93
N ASP A 120 -10.79 -5.21 -18.99
CA ASP A 120 -10.34 -5.45 -20.37
C ASP A 120 -9.28 -4.41 -20.79
N ARG A 121 -9.41 -3.15 -20.36
CA ARG A 121 -8.53 -2.04 -20.76
C ARG A 121 -7.35 -1.84 -19.81
N ALA A 122 -7.57 -1.88 -18.49
CA ALA A 122 -6.55 -1.58 -17.47
C ALA A 122 -6.12 -2.79 -16.63
N GLY A 123 -6.84 -3.94 -16.73
CA GLY A 123 -6.54 -5.13 -15.93
C GLY A 123 -7.03 -5.06 -14.48
N ILE A 124 -7.74 -4.00 -14.10
CA ILE A 124 -8.19 -3.76 -12.71
C ILE A 124 -9.55 -3.06 -12.69
N VAL A 125 -10.30 -3.24 -11.61
CA VAL A 125 -11.51 -2.47 -11.31
C VAL A 125 -11.15 -1.32 -10.36
N PRO A 126 -11.53 -0.06 -10.66
CA PRO A 126 -11.19 1.08 -9.81
C PRO A 126 -11.70 0.94 -8.38
N VAL A 127 -10.85 1.29 -7.41
CA VAL A 127 -11.18 1.43 -6.00
C VAL A 127 -10.66 2.77 -5.48
N ALA A 128 -11.08 3.18 -4.28
CA ALA A 128 -10.65 4.45 -3.67
C ALA A 128 -9.12 4.64 -3.65
N SER A 129 -8.37 3.56 -3.48
CA SER A 129 -6.91 3.59 -3.43
C SER A 129 -6.25 4.03 -4.73
N PHE A 130 -6.86 3.80 -5.90
CA PHE A 130 -6.20 3.98 -7.19
C PHE A 130 -6.17 5.43 -7.66
N THR A 131 -5.10 5.79 -8.34
CA THR A 131 -4.80 7.17 -8.76
C THR A 131 -5.90 7.79 -9.62
N GLY A 132 -6.53 7.02 -10.53
CA GLY A 132 -7.63 7.51 -11.37
C GLY A 132 -8.86 7.92 -10.57
N ALA A 133 -9.19 7.18 -9.49
CA ALA A 133 -10.27 7.58 -8.58
C ALA A 133 -9.96 8.88 -7.83
N LYS A 134 -8.70 9.07 -7.42
CA LYS A 134 -8.24 10.31 -6.77
C LYS A 134 -8.24 11.50 -7.72
N LEU A 135 -7.85 11.30 -8.99
CA LEU A 135 -7.95 12.34 -10.03
C LEU A 135 -9.40 12.75 -10.26
N ARG A 136 -10.33 11.78 -10.30
CA ARG A 136 -11.77 12.07 -10.41
C ARG A 136 -12.26 12.88 -9.22
N TRP A 137 -11.86 12.48 -8.02
CA TRP A 137 -12.19 13.22 -6.80
C TRP A 137 -11.61 14.65 -6.84
N LEU A 138 -10.35 14.83 -7.22
CA LEU A 138 -9.68 16.15 -7.33
C LEU A 138 -10.44 17.06 -8.30
N ARG A 139 -10.79 16.54 -9.48
CA ARG A 139 -11.57 17.29 -10.48
C ARG A 139 -12.90 17.78 -9.92
N ASP A 140 -13.62 16.90 -9.21
CA ASP A 140 -14.98 17.15 -8.78
C ASP A 140 -15.06 17.98 -7.50
N HIS A 141 -14.03 17.98 -6.63
CA HIS A 141 -14.04 18.63 -5.32
C HIS A 141 -13.03 19.78 -5.18
N GLU A 142 -11.96 19.79 -5.95
CA GLU A 142 -10.93 20.85 -5.93
C GLU A 142 -10.65 21.39 -7.35
N PRO A 143 -11.65 21.97 -8.05
CA PRO A 143 -11.50 22.35 -9.46
C PRO A 143 -10.41 23.41 -9.70
N ASP A 144 -10.14 24.29 -8.72
CA ASP A 144 -9.07 25.28 -8.81
C ASP A 144 -7.70 24.60 -8.80
N ASN A 145 -7.49 23.56 -7.97
CA ASN A 145 -6.27 22.76 -7.98
C ASN A 145 -6.19 21.93 -9.26
N ALA A 146 -7.28 21.29 -9.66
CA ALA A 146 -7.34 20.49 -10.89
C ALA A 146 -6.95 21.31 -12.13
N SER A 147 -7.38 22.57 -12.22
CA SER A 147 -7.08 23.47 -13.35
C SER A 147 -5.58 23.82 -13.50
N ARG A 148 -4.79 23.62 -12.46
CA ARG A 148 -3.35 23.92 -12.43
C ARG A 148 -2.47 22.71 -12.77
N VAL A 149 -3.04 21.51 -12.86
CA VAL A 149 -2.28 20.27 -13.05
C VAL A 149 -1.64 20.25 -14.44
N ALA A 150 -0.31 20.31 -14.48
CA ALA A 150 0.50 20.14 -15.67
C ALA A 150 1.10 18.73 -15.78
N ALA A 151 1.33 18.05 -14.64
CA ALA A 151 1.78 16.67 -14.61
C ALA A 151 1.20 15.90 -13.42
N VAL A 152 1.14 14.58 -13.58
CA VAL A 152 0.78 13.62 -12.53
C VAL A 152 1.94 12.66 -12.32
N ALA A 153 2.28 12.37 -11.08
CA ALA A 153 3.32 11.42 -10.72
C ALA A 153 2.87 10.52 -9.55
N LEU A 154 3.47 9.34 -9.46
CA LEU A 154 3.36 8.45 -8.31
C LEU A 154 4.52 8.73 -7.33
N PRO A 155 4.50 8.20 -6.10
CA PRO A 155 5.54 8.50 -5.12
C PRO A 155 6.96 8.18 -5.60
N HIS A 156 7.19 7.00 -6.21
CA HIS A 156 8.51 6.65 -6.70
C HIS A 156 8.91 7.43 -7.94
N ASP A 157 7.96 7.81 -8.83
CA ASP A 157 8.21 8.64 -10.01
C ASP A 157 8.76 9.99 -9.59
N TRP A 158 8.09 10.62 -8.61
CA TRP A 158 8.48 11.93 -8.11
C TRP A 158 9.83 11.89 -7.40
N LEU A 159 10.10 10.88 -6.57
CA LEU A 159 11.40 10.70 -5.93
C LEU A 159 12.52 10.45 -6.95
N THR A 160 12.24 9.65 -7.98
CA THR A 160 13.17 9.41 -9.09
C THR A 160 13.46 10.71 -9.84
N TRP A 161 12.43 11.51 -10.16
CA TRP A 161 12.56 12.82 -10.78
C TRP A 161 13.43 13.78 -9.94
N ARG A 162 13.23 13.79 -8.61
CA ARG A 162 14.08 14.57 -7.69
C ARG A 162 15.53 14.07 -7.71
N LEU A 163 15.74 12.77 -7.72
CA LEU A 163 17.06 12.14 -7.72
C LEU A 163 17.83 12.40 -9.03
N LEU A 164 17.13 12.54 -10.16
CA LEU A 164 17.70 12.97 -11.44
C LEU A 164 18.13 14.44 -11.46
N GLY A 165 17.96 15.16 -10.36
CA GLY A 165 18.31 16.57 -10.22
C GLY A 165 17.22 17.53 -10.69
N CYS A 166 16.01 17.05 -10.94
CA CYS A 166 14.84 17.89 -11.20
C CYS A 166 14.19 18.36 -9.89
N GLY A 167 13.37 19.40 -10.00
CA GLY A 167 12.65 19.94 -8.84
C GLY A 167 11.91 21.21 -9.19
N PRO A 168 11.08 21.72 -8.26
CA PRO A 168 10.31 22.93 -8.50
C PRO A 168 11.21 24.13 -8.80
N SER A 169 10.72 25.07 -9.60
CA SER A 169 11.45 26.32 -9.95
C SER A 169 11.94 27.10 -8.75
N SER A 170 11.29 26.94 -7.59
CA SER A 170 11.68 27.56 -6.33
C SER A 170 12.86 26.88 -5.63
N SER A 171 13.25 25.67 -6.08
CA SER A 171 14.34 24.90 -5.50
C SER A 171 15.69 25.18 -6.19
N SER A 172 16.77 24.67 -5.58
CA SER A 172 18.11 24.68 -6.18
C SER A 172 18.41 23.47 -7.07
N ALA A 173 17.39 22.76 -7.52
CA ALA A 173 17.53 21.58 -8.37
C ALA A 173 18.24 21.95 -9.70
N PRO A 174 19.35 21.27 -10.06
CA PRO A 174 20.21 21.70 -11.17
C PRO A 174 19.54 21.60 -12.55
N ARG A 175 18.52 20.74 -12.70
CA ARG A 175 17.74 20.60 -13.94
C ARG A 175 16.43 21.41 -13.94
N GLY A 176 16.08 22.03 -12.79
CA GLY A 176 14.83 22.79 -12.66
C GLY A 176 13.58 21.92 -12.80
N PRO A 177 12.43 22.50 -13.22
CA PRO A 177 11.12 21.83 -13.25
C PRO A 177 10.89 21.03 -14.53
N ASP A 178 11.87 20.28 -15.00
CA ASP A 178 11.81 19.51 -16.24
C ASP A 178 10.81 18.35 -16.12
N LEU A 179 9.53 18.58 -16.48
CA LEU A 179 8.47 17.57 -16.43
C LEU A 179 8.61 16.49 -17.52
N GLU A 180 9.40 16.75 -18.59
CA GLU A 180 9.71 15.74 -19.60
C GLU A 180 10.64 14.64 -19.08
N ALA A 181 11.31 14.88 -17.96
CA ALA A 181 12.16 13.88 -17.29
C ALA A 181 11.40 12.95 -16.33
N LEU A 182 10.07 13.10 -16.18
CA LEU A 182 9.26 12.20 -15.37
C LEU A 182 9.25 10.79 -15.98
N VAL A 183 9.56 9.79 -15.17
CA VAL A 183 9.56 8.38 -15.53
C VAL A 183 8.86 7.55 -14.47
N THR A 184 8.33 6.41 -14.90
CA THR A 184 7.72 5.38 -14.04
C THR A 184 8.08 3.99 -14.58
N ASP A 185 7.68 2.94 -13.86
CA ASP A 185 7.70 1.58 -14.38
C ASP A 185 6.28 1.03 -14.59
N ALA A 186 6.19 -0.11 -15.28
CA ALA A 186 4.88 -0.72 -15.54
C ALA A 186 4.17 -1.21 -14.26
N SER A 187 4.94 -1.63 -13.22
CA SER A 187 4.34 -2.19 -12.01
C SER A 187 3.59 -1.13 -11.20
N ASP A 188 4.15 0.07 -11.08
CA ASP A 188 3.47 1.17 -10.38
C ASP A 188 2.40 1.83 -11.27
N ALA A 189 2.70 2.07 -12.55
CA ALA A 189 1.74 2.62 -13.51
C ALA A 189 0.45 1.79 -13.59
N SER A 190 0.53 0.45 -13.46
CA SER A 190 -0.65 -0.44 -13.50
C SER A 190 -1.63 -0.23 -12.34
N GLY A 191 -1.22 0.43 -11.25
CA GLY A 191 -2.06 0.81 -10.14
C GLY A 191 -2.85 2.12 -10.34
N THR A 192 -2.74 2.75 -11.52
CA THR A 192 -3.38 4.04 -11.80
C THR A 192 -4.84 3.94 -12.23
N ALA A 193 -5.29 2.82 -12.75
CA ALA A 193 -6.57 2.59 -13.43
C ALA A 193 -6.71 3.30 -14.80
N TYR A 194 -5.63 3.81 -15.35
CA TYR A 194 -5.54 4.33 -16.72
C TYR A 194 -4.26 3.88 -17.45
N PHE A 195 -3.60 2.85 -16.96
CA PHE A 195 -2.50 2.15 -17.63
C PHE A 195 -2.87 0.68 -17.79
N SER A 196 -2.64 0.13 -18.95
CA SER A 196 -2.90 -1.28 -19.25
C SER A 196 -1.66 -2.13 -18.99
N ALA A 197 -1.71 -2.99 -17.97
CA ALA A 197 -0.68 -4.00 -17.78
C ALA A 197 -0.59 -4.97 -18.98
N ILE A 198 -1.68 -5.16 -19.74
CA ILE A 198 -1.75 -6.06 -20.91
C ILE A 198 -0.97 -5.48 -22.09
N THR A 199 -1.24 -4.22 -22.45
CA THR A 199 -0.62 -3.57 -23.62
C THR A 199 0.69 -2.85 -23.30
N GLY A 200 0.98 -2.60 -22.02
CA GLY A 200 2.12 -1.83 -21.56
C GLY A 200 2.02 -0.34 -21.89
N ARG A 201 0.80 0.21 -21.99
CA ARG A 201 0.56 1.60 -22.43
C ARG A 201 -0.52 2.27 -21.59
N TYR A 202 -0.46 3.60 -21.52
CA TYR A 202 -1.53 4.42 -20.99
C TYR A 202 -2.77 4.35 -21.89
N ASP A 203 -3.94 4.31 -21.24
CA ASP A 203 -5.23 4.51 -21.84
C ASP A 203 -5.69 5.95 -21.57
N PHE A 204 -5.46 6.83 -22.55
CA PHE A 204 -5.76 8.26 -22.41
C PHE A 204 -7.27 8.56 -22.35
N GLU A 205 -8.13 7.65 -22.81
CA GLU A 205 -9.58 7.81 -22.67
C GLU A 205 -10.01 7.52 -21.24
N LEU A 206 -9.44 6.49 -20.58
CA LEU A 206 -9.67 6.25 -19.16
C LEU A 206 -9.14 7.40 -18.30
N PHE A 207 -7.96 7.94 -18.65
CA PHE A 207 -7.46 9.14 -17.99
C PHE A 207 -8.41 10.33 -18.17
N HIS A 208 -8.90 10.56 -19.40
CA HIS A 208 -9.86 11.64 -19.67
C HIS A 208 -11.17 11.45 -18.90
N ALA A 209 -11.70 10.23 -18.83
CA ALA A 209 -12.90 9.93 -18.04
C ALA A 209 -12.69 10.23 -16.55
N ALA A 210 -11.51 9.92 -16.03
CA ALA A 210 -11.15 10.22 -14.63
C ALA A 210 -10.96 11.72 -14.40
N PHE A 211 -10.16 12.40 -15.22
CA PHE A 211 -9.69 13.76 -14.91
C PHE A 211 -10.37 14.88 -15.75
N GLY A 212 -10.89 14.56 -16.92
CA GLY A 212 -11.53 15.55 -17.81
C GLY A 212 -10.57 16.34 -18.70
N ALA A 213 -9.26 16.10 -18.59
CA ALA A 213 -8.24 16.71 -19.44
C ALA A 213 -7.63 15.69 -20.41
N THR A 214 -7.01 16.16 -21.48
CA THR A 214 -6.17 15.32 -22.34
C THR A 214 -4.83 15.06 -21.65
N ALA A 215 -4.20 13.94 -21.95
CA ALA A 215 -2.88 13.61 -21.43
C ALA A 215 -1.93 13.18 -22.56
N ARG A 216 -0.65 13.18 -22.25
CA ARG A 216 0.42 12.61 -23.06
C ARG A 216 1.51 12.04 -22.17
N GLU A 217 2.27 11.13 -22.70
CA GLU A 217 3.47 10.63 -22.04
C GLU A 217 4.61 11.65 -22.13
N ALA A 218 5.47 11.71 -21.11
CA ALA A 218 6.69 12.52 -21.11
C ALA A 218 7.61 12.07 -22.24
N ALA A 219 8.22 13.03 -22.95
CA ALA A 219 9.05 12.73 -24.12
C ALA A 219 10.47 12.25 -23.76
N GLY A 220 10.87 12.39 -22.50
CA GLY A 220 12.16 11.97 -21.98
C GLY A 220 13.14 13.14 -21.80
N PRO A 221 14.33 12.86 -21.22
CA PRO A 221 15.25 13.88 -20.72
C PRO A 221 15.93 14.72 -21.83
N ASP A 222 15.81 14.31 -23.09
CA ASP A 222 16.34 15.08 -24.25
C ASP A 222 15.33 16.11 -24.78
N ALA A 223 14.09 16.08 -24.31
CA ALA A 223 13.08 17.07 -24.63
C ALA A 223 13.29 18.34 -23.78
N HIS A 224 12.82 19.47 -24.28
CA HIS A 224 12.90 20.73 -23.56
C HIS A 224 11.55 21.06 -22.92
N TRP A 225 11.55 21.23 -21.61
CA TRP A 225 10.39 21.74 -20.86
C TRP A 225 10.54 23.24 -20.62
N ASP A 226 9.57 24.02 -21.07
CA ASP A 226 9.50 25.46 -20.81
C ASP A 226 8.24 25.79 -20.01
N PRO A 227 8.36 26.01 -18.67
CA PRO A 227 7.23 26.24 -17.79
C PRO A 227 6.46 27.53 -18.13
N ASP A 228 7.15 28.56 -18.68
CA ASP A 228 6.55 29.87 -18.95
C ASP A 228 5.79 29.89 -20.27
N SER A 229 6.13 29.02 -21.21
CA SER A 229 5.46 28.92 -22.52
C SER A 229 4.39 27.82 -22.57
N THR A 230 4.24 27.01 -21.53
CA THR A 230 3.27 25.92 -21.49
C THR A 230 1.86 26.45 -21.15
N PRO A 231 0.88 26.36 -22.07
CA PRO A 231 -0.46 26.87 -21.81
C PRO A 231 -1.18 25.95 -20.79
N HIS A 232 -2.04 26.52 -19.94
CA HIS A 232 -2.87 25.77 -18.97
C HIS A 232 -3.80 24.71 -19.61
N THR A 233 -3.99 24.78 -20.94
CA THR A 233 -4.79 23.81 -21.71
C THR A 233 -3.93 22.74 -22.39
N ALA A 234 -2.61 22.72 -22.12
CA ALA A 234 -1.74 21.68 -22.63
C ALA A 234 -2.14 20.31 -22.09
N PRO A 235 -1.89 19.23 -22.83
CA PRO A 235 -2.08 17.89 -22.30
C PRO A 235 -1.27 17.66 -21.02
N VAL A 236 -1.89 17.04 -20.00
CA VAL A 236 -1.23 16.67 -18.76
C VAL A 236 -0.10 15.68 -19.06
N VAL A 237 1.08 15.92 -18.51
CA VAL A 237 2.23 15.02 -18.66
C VAL A 237 2.09 13.84 -17.70
N LEU A 238 2.11 12.62 -18.24
CA LEU A 238 2.24 11.39 -17.50
C LEU A 238 3.68 10.88 -17.62
N PRO A 239 4.24 10.24 -16.59
CA PRO A 239 5.61 9.74 -16.63
C PRO A 239 5.83 8.78 -17.79
N ARG A 240 7.00 8.81 -18.43
CA ARG A 240 7.38 7.83 -19.46
C ARG A 240 7.60 6.46 -18.80
N VAL A 241 6.96 5.43 -19.35
CA VAL A 241 7.03 4.08 -18.79
C VAL A 241 8.31 3.38 -19.28
N LEU A 242 9.16 2.99 -18.32
CA LEU A 242 10.44 2.34 -18.57
C LEU A 242 10.31 0.82 -18.56
N GLY A 243 11.16 0.16 -19.33
CA GLY A 243 11.35 -1.29 -19.26
C GLY A 243 12.05 -1.71 -17.95
N PRO A 244 12.04 -3.01 -17.61
CA PRO A 244 12.49 -3.54 -16.30
C PRO A 244 13.91 -3.16 -15.87
N HIS A 245 14.80 -2.85 -16.81
CA HIS A 245 16.20 -2.48 -16.57
C HIS A 245 16.62 -1.28 -17.44
N GLU A 246 15.65 -0.57 -17.97
CA GLU A 246 15.91 0.68 -18.71
C GLU A 246 16.33 1.78 -17.74
N SER A 247 17.36 2.54 -18.11
CA SER A 247 17.83 3.62 -17.26
C SER A 247 16.89 4.82 -17.32
N ALA A 248 16.58 5.38 -16.16
CA ALA A 248 15.93 6.68 -16.02
C ALA A 248 16.88 7.87 -16.35
N GLY A 249 18.19 7.64 -16.32
CA GLY A 249 19.22 8.63 -16.47
C GLY A 249 20.30 8.55 -15.39
N HIS A 250 20.90 9.68 -15.04
CA HIS A 250 21.91 9.77 -14.00
C HIS A 250 21.60 10.90 -13.03
N THR A 251 21.99 10.71 -11.76
CA THR A 251 21.98 11.81 -10.79
C THR A 251 22.99 12.88 -11.18
N PRO A 252 22.92 14.08 -10.62
CA PRO A 252 23.95 15.12 -10.84
C PRO A 252 25.38 14.65 -10.51
N GLU A 253 25.53 13.72 -9.58
CA GLU A 253 26.82 13.11 -9.20
C GLU A 253 27.23 11.96 -10.12
N GLY A 254 26.41 11.62 -11.14
CA GLY A 254 26.69 10.61 -12.15
C GLY A 254 26.38 9.17 -11.73
N ILE A 255 25.51 8.94 -10.74
CA ILE A 255 25.00 7.61 -10.37
C ILE A 255 23.91 7.22 -11.36
N LEU A 256 23.99 6.01 -11.91
CA LEU A 256 22.96 5.48 -12.81
C LEU A 256 21.65 5.27 -12.05
N VAL A 257 20.52 5.70 -12.59
CA VAL A 257 19.20 5.55 -11.96
C VAL A 257 18.39 4.52 -12.72
N GLY A 258 17.90 3.50 -12.00
CA GLY A 258 17.01 2.48 -12.55
C GLY A 258 15.56 2.96 -12.68
N PRO A 259 14.68 2.13 -13.28
CA PRO A 259 13.31 2.54 -13.59
C PRO A 259 12.40 2.70 -12.36
N GLY A 260 12.73 2.06 -11.23
CA GLY A 260 11.84 2.00 -10.08
C GLY A 260 10.83 0.86 -10.15
N ALA A 261 10.01 0.74 -9.09
CA ALA A 261 8.91 -0.23 -9.04
C ALA A 261 7.91 0.11 -7.92
N GLY A 262 6.68 -0.39 -8.03
CA GLY A 262 5.77 -0.50 -6.89
C GLY A 262 6.30 -1.48 -5.83
N ASP A 263 5.97 -1.25 -4.55
CA ASP A 263 6.52 -1.98 -3.40
C ASP A 263 6.31 -3.51 -3.47
N ASN A 264 5.12 -3.97 -3.87
CA ASN A 264 4.84 -5.41 -3.97
C ASN A 264 5.65 -6.07 -5.12
N ALA A 265 5.82 -5.36 -6.24
CA ALA A 265 6.62 -5.84 -7.37
C ALA A 265 8.11 -5.88 -7.02
N ALA A 266 8.62 -4.87 -6.32
CA ALA A 266 9.96 -4.87 -5.79
C ALA A 266 10.18 -5.98 -4.75
N ALA A 267 9.21 -6.23 -3.85
CA ALA A 267 9.29 -7.34 -2.91
C ALA A 267 9.41 -8.69 -3.62
N ALA A 268 8.61 -8.92 -4.67
CA ALA A 268 8.70 -10.13 -5.49
C ALA A 268 10.10 -10.26 -6.13
N LEU A 269 10.61 -9.17 -6.69
CA LEU A 269 11.95 -9.13 -7.27
C LEU A 269 13.03 -9.39 -6.22
N GLY A 270 12.94 -8.77 -5.03
CA GLY A 270 13.88 -8.96 -3.91
C GLY A 270 13.93 -10.38 -3.39
N LEU A 271 12.78 -11.04 -3.33
CA LEU A 271 12.64 -12.45 -2.96
C LEU A 271 13.13 -13.40 -4.08
N GLY A 272 13.34 -12.90 -5.29
CA GLY A 272 13.61 -13.77 -6.45
C GLY A 272 12.43 -14.67 -6.79
N ALA A 273 11.22 -14.24 -6.45
CA ALA A 273 10.00 -14.98 -6.74
C ALA A 273 9.76 -15.04 -8.27
N GLY A 274 9.31 -16.19 -8.74
CA GLY A 274 9.00 -16.45 -10.14
C GLY A 274 7.66 -17.16 -10.32
N PRO A 275 7.33 -17.55 -11.56
CA PRO A 275 6.12 -18.33 -11.81
C PRO A 275 6.08 -19.61 -10.96
N GLY A 276 4.95 -19.87 -10.30
CA GLY A 276 4.79 -20.96 -9.34
C GLY A 276 5.03 -20.56 -7.88
N ASP A 277 5.65 -19.42 -7.63
CA ASP A 277 5.77 -18.85 -6.29
C ASP A 277 4.59 -17.92 -5.99
N VAL A 278 4.05 -18.03 -4.78
CA VAL A 278 3.08 -17.07 -4.26
C VAL A 278 3.62 -16.46 -2.97
N VAL A 279 3.68 -15.16 -2.93
CA VAL A 279 4.08 -14.40 -1.74
C VAL A 279 2.85 -14.08 -0.91
N ILE A 280 2.91 -14.41 0.38
CA ILE A 280 1.94 -13.98 1.39
C ILE A 280 2.67 -13.05 2.35
N SER A 281 2.35 -11.76 2.26
CA SER A 281 2.92 -10.74 3.14
C SER A 281 1.94 -10.41 4.26
N ILE A 282 2.37 -10.59 5.52
CA ILE A 282 1.54 -10.36 6.71
C ILE A 282 2.08 -9.15 7.48
N GLY A 283 1.66 -7.97 7.02
CA GLY A 283 1.77 -6.70 7.74
C GLY A 283 0.50 -6.41 8.55
N THR A 284 0.23 -5.15 8.88
CA THR A 284 -1.05 -4.71 9.48
C THR A 284 -2.23 -5.16 8.63
N SER A 285 -2.16 -4.91 7.32
CA SER A 285 -2.96 -5.54 6.27
C SER A 285 -2.16 -6.67 5.62
N GLY A 286 -2.82 -7.50 4.80
CA GLY A 286 -2.19 -8.62 4.11
C GLY A 286 -2.23 -8.46 2.61
N THR A 287 -1.22 -8.98 1.92
CA THR A 287 -1.25 -9.13 0.46
C THR A 287 -0.87 -10.55 0.05
N VAL A 288 -1.52 -11.01 -1.01
CA VAL A 288 -1.21 -12.28 -1.69
C VAL A 288 -0.95 -11.96 -3.15
N PHE A 289 0.25 -12.22 -3.63
CA PHE A 289 0.63 -11.91 -5.01
C PHE A 289 1.57 -12.97 -5.59
N SER A 290 1.58 -13.08 -6.92
CA SER A 290 2.35 -14.11 -7.62
C SER A 290 2.87 -13.59 -8.95
N PRO A 291 4.18 -13.61 -9.21
CA PRO A 291 4.71 -13.32 -10.55
C PRO A 291 4.23 -14.36 -11.56
N THR A 292 3.74 -13.88 -12.71
CA THR A 292 3.24 -14.76 -13.78
C THR A 292 3.42 -14.13 -15.16
N ARG A 293 3.22 -14.92 -16.22
CA ARG A 293 3.11 -14.44 -17.61
C ARG A 293 1.66 -14.53 -18.14
N LEU A 294 0.73 -15.02 -17.31
CA LEU A 294 -0.69 -15.10 -17.66
C LEU A 294 -1.33 -13.71 -17.60
N GLU A 295 -2.22 -13.45 -18.52
CA GLU A 295 -3.11 -12.31 -18.44
C GLU A 295 -4.17 -12.55 -17.36
N ILE A 296 -4.47 -11.51 -16.60
CA ILE A 296 -5.43 -11.58 -15.49
C ILE A 296 -6.66 -10.78 -15.88
N ASN A 297 -7.81 -11.42 -15.75
CA ASN A 297 -9.10 -10.80 -16.03
C ASN A 297 -10.08 -11.19 -14.91
N ASP A 298 -10.27 -10.29 -13.94
CA ASP A 298 -11.19 -10.49 -12.82
C ASP A 298 -12.16 -9.32 -12.68
N PRO A 299 -13.32 -9.36 -13.36
CA PRO A 299 -14.32 -8.30 -13.27
C PRO A 299 -15.00 -8.19 -11.89
N SER A 300 -14.79 -9.16 -11.00
CA SER A 300 -15.22 -9.03 -9.60
C SER A 300 -14.39 -8.00 -8.83
N GLY A 301 -13.21 -7.62 -9.34
CA GLY A 301 -12.28 -6.70 -8.70
C GLY A 301 -11.55 -7.26 -7.47
N MET A 302 -11.69 -8.56 -7.19
CA MET A 302 -10.97 -9.20 -6.07
C MET A 302 -9.48 -9.35 -6.35
N VAL A 303 -9.11 -9.66 -7.60
CA VAL A 303 -7.72 -9.80 -8.04
C VAL A 303 -7.36 -8.64 -8.95
N ALA A 304 -6.41 -7.83 -8.54
CA ALA A 304 -5.86 -6.77 -9.38
C ALA A 304 -4.79 -7.37 -10.32
N GLY A 305 -4.93 -7.15 -11.62
CA GLY A 305 -4.02 -7.65 -12.66
C GLY A 305 -2.84 -6.70 -12.90
N PHE A 306 -2.04 -6.39 -11.86
CA PHE A 306 -0.89 -5.49 -12.00
C PHE A 306 0.23 -6.06 -12.89
N ALA A 307 1.08 -5.19 -13.38
CA ALA A 307 2.35 -5.58 -13.98
C ALA A 307 3.38 -5.90 -12.88
N SER A 308 4.38 -6.71 -13.23
CA SER A 308 5.53 -7.04 -12.38
C SER A 308 6.74 -6.21 -12.79
N ALA A 309 7.65 -5.97 -11.85
CA ALA A 309 8.92 -5.26 -12.10
C ALA A 309 9.88 -6.00 -13.06
N ASP A 310 9.61 -7.26 -13.37
CA ASP A 310 10.36 -8.08 -14.34
C ASP A 310 9.76 -8.07 -15.77
N GLY A 311 8.75 -7.22 -16.00
CA GLY A 311 8.03 -7.13 -17.28
C GLY A 311 6.95 -8.21 -17.46
N GLY A 312 6.61 -8.97 -16.42
CA GLY A 312 5.48 -9.91 -16.39
C GLY A 312 4.22 -9.30 -15.81
N ARG A 313 3.45 -10.15 -15.13
CA ARG A 313 2.24 -9.79 -14.40
C ARG A 313 2.40 -10.13 -12.93
N LEU A 314 1.69 -9.40 -12.09
CA LEU A 314 1.67 -9.60 -10.64
C LEU A 314 0.21 -9.54 -10.15
N PRO A 315 -0.62 -10.57 -10.43
CA PRO A 315 -1.93 -10.64 -9.79
C PRO A 315 -1.79 -10.48 -8.29
N LEU A 316 -2.58 -9.58 -7.73
CA LEU A 316 -2.49 -9.21 -6.34
C LEU A 316 -3.88 -9.15 -5.72
N VAL A 317 -3.99 -9.73 -4.53
CA VAL A 317 -5.12 -9.60 -3.62
C VAL A 317 -4.65 -8.89 -2.37
N ALA A 318 -5.39 -7.87 -1.93
CA ALA A 318 -5.15 -7.19 -0.67
C ALA A 318 -6.28 -7.48 0.32
N THR A 319 -5.93 -7.76 1.58
CA THR A 319 -6.87 -7.91 2.70
C THR A 319 -6.65 -6.80 3.71
N LEU A 320 -7.71 -6.39 4.41
CA LEU A 320 -7.58 -5.42 5.49
C LEU A 320 -7.13 -6.07 6.80
N ASN A 321 -7.48 -7.34 6.99
CA ASN A 321 -7.36 -8.05 8.26
C ASN A 321 -6.24 -9.09 8.24
N ALA A 322 -5.02 -8.64 8.59
CA ALA A 322 -3.87 -9.53 8.77
C ALA A 322 -3.30 -9.40 10.20
N ALA A 323 -2.10 -8.86 10.43
CA ALA A 323 -1.52 -8.83 11.78
C ALA A 323 -2.38 -8.08 12.81
N ARG A 324 -3.18 -7.11 12.41
CA ARG A 324 -4.15 -6.43 13.29
C ARG A 324 -5.13 -7.39 14.00
N VAL A 325 -5.38 -8.56 13.42
CA VAL A 325 -6.18 -9.63 14.03
C VAL A 325 -5.47 -10.17 15.30
N LEU A 326 -4.13 -10.26 15.24
CA LEU A 326 -3.33 -10.66 16.41
C LEU A 326 -3.30 -9.56 17.48
N ASP A 327 -3.31 -8.28 17.08
CA ASP A 327 -3.44 -7.15 18.01
C ASP A 327 -4.79 -7.22 18.74
N SER A 328 -5.86 -7.50 18.00
CA SER A 328 -7.20 -7.69 18.58
C SER A 328 -7.26 -8.87 19.54
N ALA A 329 -6.58 -9.99 19.24
CA ALA A 329 -6.44 -11.13 20.15
C ALA A 329 -5.72 -10.73 21.44
N ALA A 330 -4.61 -9.98 21.31
CA ALA A 330 -3.83 -9.51 22.45
C ALA A 330 -4.66 -8.60 23.39
N VAL A 331 -5.43 -7.67 22.82
CA VAL A 331 -6.35 -6.82 23.58
C VAL A 331 -7.46 -7.63 24.26
N LEU A 332 -8.13 -8.53 23.52
CA LEU A 332 -9.23 -9.35 24.04
C LEU A 332 -8.79 -10.25 25.19
N LEU A 333 -7.64 -10.89 25.03
CA LEU A 333 -7.08 -11.82 26.01
C LEU A 333 -6.26 -11.13 27.10
N ARG A 334 -6.01 -9.82 27.01
CA ARG A 334 -5.12 -9.05 27.90
C ARG A 334 -3.74 -9.70 28.01
N ALA A 335 -3.20 -10.12 26.88
CA ALA A 335 -1.97 -10.89 26.76
C ALA A 335 -0.99 -10.19 25.82
N SER A 336 0.29 -10.46 25.94
CA SER A 336 1.27 -10.06 24.94
C SER A 336 1.14 -10.89 23.66
N HIS A 337 1.70 -10.43 22.55
CA HIS A 337 1.75 -11.23 21.31
C HIS A 337 2.47 -12.58 21.50
N THR A 338 3.47 -12.63 22.38
CA THR A 338 4.17 -13.87 22.73
C THR A 338 3.26 -14.83 23.49
N ASP A 339 2.45 -14.32 24.43
CA ASP A 339 1.51 -15.14 25.19
C ASP A 339 0.36 -15.62 24.29
N VAL A 340 -0.16 -14.75 23.39
CA VAL A 340 -1.16 -15.15 22.38
C VAL A 340 -0.62 -16.29 21.51
N ALA A 341 0.64 -16.22 21.10
CA ALA A 341 1.27 -17.29 20.32
C ALA A 341 1.36 -18.60 21.12
N ALA A 342 1.79 -18.53 22.39
CA ALA A 342 1.86 -19.69 23.26
C ALA A 342 0.49 -20.33 23.51
N LEU A 343 -0.54 -19.52 23.77
CA LEU A 343 -1.92 -19.96 23.92
C LEU A 343 -2.42 -20.64 22.64
N ALA A 344 -2.21 -20.02 21.47
CA ALA A 344 -2.65 -20.59 20.19
C ALA A 344 -1.99 -21.94 19.89
N LEU A 345 -0.72 -22.12 20.26
CA LEU A 345 0.01 -23.39 20.11
C LEU A 345 -0.45 -24.47 21.10
N ALA A 346 -1.02 -24.09 22.22
CA ALA A 346 -1.56 -25.02 23.21
C ALA A 346 -2.93 -25.61 22.82
N SER A 347 -3.63 -25.03 21.83
CA SER A 347 -4.88 -25.52 21.31
C SER A 347 -4.70 -26.40 20.06
N ALA A 348 -5.58 -27.39 19.90
CA ALA A 348 -5.61 -28.23 18.72
C ALA A 348 -6.11 -27.50 17.47
N PRO A 349 -5.73 -27.94 16.25
CA PRO A 349 -6.28 -27.42 15.00
C PRO A 349 -7.82 -27.42 14.99
N GLY A 350 -8.39 -26.28 14.54
CA GLY A 350 -9.84 -26.05 14.57
C GLY A 350 -10.37 -25.52 15.90
N ALA A 351 -9.48 -25.22 16.88
CA ALA A 351 -9.84 -24.55 18.15
C ALA A 351 -11.08 -25.18 18.84
N ASN A 352 -11.21 -26.49 18.77
CA ASN A 352 -12.36 -27.27 19.28
C ASN A 352 -13.72 -26.76 18.72
N GLY A 353 -13.77 -26.35 17.46
CA GLY A 353 -14.98 -25.89 16.80
C GLY A 353 -15.19 -24.37 16.85
N LEU A 354 -14.34 -23.62 17.58
CA LEU A 354 -14.38 -22.16 17.61
C LEU A 354 -13.75 -21.59 16.35
N THR A 355 -14.42 -20.65 15.68
CA THR A 355 -13.95 -20.07 14.41
C THR A 355 -14.07 -18.56 14.43
N LEU A 356 -13.00 -17.84 14.08
CA LEU A 356 -13.06 -16.41 13.81
C LEU A 356 -13.24 -16.17 12.31
N VAL A 357 -14.25 -15.37 11.94
CA VAL A 357 -14.33 -14.69 10.66
C VAL A 357 -13.80 -13.26 10.87
N PRO A 358 -12.61 -12.91 10.35
CA PRO A 358 -11.82 -11.79 10.87
C PRO A 358 -12.11 -10.43 10.18
N TYR A 359 -13.34 -10.14 9.81
CA TYR A 359 -13.68 -8.92 9.04
C TYR A 359 -13.82 -7.68 9.93
N PHE A 360 -12.81 -7.39 10.76
CA PHE A 360 -12.77 -6.20 11.61
C PHE A 360 -12.79 -4.93 10.74
N GLU A 361 -13.74 -4.02 10.99
CA GLU A 361 -13.87 -2.75 10.25
C GLU A 361 -13.93 -2.95 8.72
N GLY A 362 -14.65 -3.98 8.28
CA GLY A 362 -14.79 -4.37 6.90
C GLY A 362 -13.70 -5.32 6.39
N GLU A 363 -13.85 -5.76 5.15
CA GLU A 363 -12.84 -6.53 4.41
C GLU A 363 -12.84 -6.11 2.94
N ARG A 364 -11.66 -6.13 2.32
CA ARG A 364 -11.48 -5.82 0.89
C ARG A 364 -11.65 -7.07 0.02
N THR A 365 -11.18 -8.21 0.51
CA THR A 365 -11.29 -9.49 -0.19
C THR A 365 -11.81 -10.57 0.76
N PRO A 366 -13.11 -10.92 0.64
CA PRO A 366 -14.12 -10.37 -0.25
C PRO A 366 -14.46 -8.90 0.01
N ASN A 367 -15.03 -8.18 -0.97
CA ASN A 367 -15.41 -6.77 -0.81
C ASN A 367 -16.65 -6.63 0.07
N LEU A 368 -16.42 -6.44 1.36
CA LEU A 368 -17.42 -6.33 2.43
C LEU A 368 -17.09 -5.15 3.35
N PRO A 369 -17.26 -3.90 2.87
CA PRO A 369 -16.78 -2.71 3.59
C PRO A 369 -17.47 -2.48 4.95
N ASP A 370 -18.70 -2.96 5.12
CA ASP A 370 -19.49 -2.79 6.34
C ASP A 370 -19.48 -4.04 7.25
N ALA A 371 -18.69 -5.06 6.91
CA ALA A 371 -18.63 -6.27 7.71
C ALA A 371 -17.95 -6.04 9.07
N THR A 372 -18.32 -6.86 10.05
CA THR A 372 -17.64 -6.92 11.35
C THR A 372 -17.15 -8.32 11.63
N ALA A 373 -16.12 -8.45 12.46
CA ALA A 373 -15.60 -9.73 12.87
C ALA A 373 -16.63 -10.54 13.67
N ARG A 374 -16.62 -11.86 13.49
CA ARG A 374 -17.54 -12.78 14.19
C ARG A 374 -16.78 -13.98 14.72
N LEU A 375 -17.08 -14.34 15.97
CA LEU A 375 -16.56 -15.53 16.60
C LEU A 375 -17.68 -16.56 16.67
N GLU A 376 -17.59 -17.58 15.85
CA GLU A 376 -18.65 -18.57 15.58
C GLU A 376 -18.36 -19.92 16.26
N GLY A 377 -19.40 -20.70 16.51
CA GLY A 377 -19.27 -22.01 17.11
C GLY A 377 -18.88 -22.01 18.60
N MET A 378 -19.01 -20.87 19.30
CA MET A 378 -18.64 -20.75 20.71
C MET A 378 -19.60 -21.56 21.62
N THR A 379 -19.03 -22.32 22.52
CA THR A 379 -19.72 -23.08 23.59
C THR A 379 -18.97 -22.90 24.90
N VAL A 380 -19.59 -23.29 26.04
CA VAL A 380 -18.89 -23.25 27.34
C VAL A 380 -17.63 -24.14 27.33
N ALA A 381 -17.65 -25.24 26.58
CA ALA A 381 -16.55 -26.19 26.54
C ALA A 381 -15.32 -25.71 25.73
N ASN A 382 -15.50 -24.82 24.75
CA ASN A 382 -14.43 -24.35 23.88
C ASN A 382 -14.06 -22.87 24.08
N SER A 383 -14.62 -22.18 25.09
CA SER A 383 -14.38 -20.76 25.36
C SER A 383 -13.08 -20.47 26.15
N SER A 384 -12.10 -21.40 26.10
CA SER A 384 -10.81 -21.19 26.78
C SER A 384 -9.93 -20.16 26.03
N PRO A 385 -9.00 -19.45 26.72
CA PRO A 385 -8.07 -18.53 26.10
C PRO A 385 -7.24 -19.16 24.97
N GLU A 386 -6.86 -20.42 25.10
CA GLU A 386 -6.08 -21.16 24.10
C GLU A 386 -6.88 -21.32 22.80
N ASN A 387 -8.15 -21.69 22.90
CA ASN A 387 -9.01 -21.86 21.74
C ASN A 387 -9.32 -20.51 21.07
N VAL A 388 -9.53 -19.45 21.86
CA VAL A 388 -9.72 -18.10 21.33
C VAL A 388 -8.47 -17.65 20.58
N ALA A 389 -7.29 -17.74 21.20
CA ALA A 389 -6.03 -17.38 20.54
C ALA A 389 -5.81 -18.16 19.23
N ARG A 390 -6.10 -19.48 19.26
CA ARG A 390 -5.99 -20.34 18.08
C ARG A 390 -6.95 -19.93 16.98
N ALA A 391 -8.21 -19.67 17.29
CA ALA A 391 -9.22 -19.24 16.33
C ALA A 391 -8.86 -17.92 15.66
N PHE A 392 -8.20 -16.98 16.37
CA PHE A 392 -7.74 -15.72 15.80
C PHE A 392 -6.61 -15.93 14.78
N VAL A 393 -5.62 -16.76 15.12
CA VAL A 393 -4.53 -17.08 14.16
C VAL A 393 -5.08 -17.84 12.96
N GLU A 394 -5.96 -18.82 13.16
CA GLU A 394 -6.59 -19.58 12.07
C GLU A 394 -7.46 -18.70 11.18
N GLY A 395 -8.28 -17.82 11.76
CA GLY A 395 -9.15 -16.91 11.02
C GLY A 395 -8.35 -15.96 10.13
N MET A 396 -7.29 -15.35 10.67
CA MET A 396 -6.38 -14.48 9.91
C MET A 396 -5.78 -15.21 8.70
N LEU A 397 -5.20 -16.40 8.92
CA LEU A 397 -4.57 -17.17 7.85
C LEU A 397 -5.60 -17.74 6.86
N CYS A 398 -6.81 -18.05 7.29
CA CYS A 398 -7.90 -18.45 6.42
C CYS A 398 -8.36 -17.32 5.49
N GLY A 399 -8.40 -16.08 5.97
CA GLY A 399 -8.67 -14.91 5.12
C GLY A 399 -7.61 -14.74 4.03
N LEU A 400 -6.32 -14.91 4.37
CA LEU A 400 -5.24 -14.89 3.38
C LEU A 400 -5.32 -16.07 2.41
N ALA A 401 -5.77 -17.24 2.87
CA ALA A 401 -5.98 -18.39 2.00
C ALA A 401 -7.17 -18.20 1.04
N ASP A 402 -8.20 -17.43 1.42
CA ASP A 402 -9.25 -17.00 0.48
C ASP A 402 -8.67 -16.11 -0.63
N GLY A 403 -7.74 -15.20 -0.28
CA GLY A 403 -6.99 -14.41 -1.24
C GLY A 403 -6.14 -15.28 -2.19
N LEU A 404 -5.44 -16.28 -1.65
CA LEU A 404 -4.70 -17.25 -2.47
C LEU A 404 -5.63 -17.97 -3.45
N GLU A 405 -6.78 -18.44 -3.01
CA GLU A 405 -7.76 -19.11 -3.87
C GLU A 405 -8.32 -18.18 -4.96
N ALA A 406 -8.49 -16.88 -4.66
CA ALA A 406 -8.89 -15.91 -5.68
C ALA A 406 -7.83 -15.80 -6.78
N VAL A 407 -6.54 -15.71 -6.42
CA VAL A 407 -5.41 -15.72 -7.38
C VAL A 407 -5.38 -17.02 -8.20
N LEU A 408 -5.54 -18.18 -7.55
CA LEU A 408 -5.53 -19.47 -8.23
C LEU A 408 -6.70 -19.65 -9.22
N ARG A 409 -7.87 -19.06 -8.93
CA ARG A 409 -9.01 -19.07 -9.87
C ARG A 409 -8.72 -18.34 -11.19
N GLN A 410 -7.69 -17.49 -11.23
CA GLN A 410 -7.22 -16.86 -12.47
C GLN A 410 -6.37 -17.82 -13.35
N GLY A 411 -6.29 -19.08 -12.98
CA GLY A 411 -5.57 -20.10 -13.76
C GLY A 411 -4.09 -20.28 -13.39
N LEU A 412 -3.64 -19.64 -12.30
CA LEU A 412 -2.28 -19.83 -11.80
C LEU A 412 -2.13 -21.18 -11.10
N SER A 413 -0.92 -21.74 -11.20
CA SER A 413 -0.48 -22.87 -10.37
C SER A 413 0.41 -22.34 -9.25
N VAL A 414 0.38 -23.02 -8.10
CA VAL A 414 1.28 -22.74 -6.98
C VAL A 414 2.13 -23.96 -6.67
N GLU A 415 3.43 -23.76 -6.57
CA GLU A 415 4.41 -24.79 -6.20
C GLU A 415 4.87 -24.61 -4.75
N ARG A 416 5.03 -23.34 -4.30
CA ARG A 416 5.38 -22.99 -2.93
C ARG A 416 4.83 -21.61 -2.56
N LEU A 417 4.72 -21.38 -1.25
CA LEU A 417 4.43 -20.06 -0.67
C LEU A 417 5.69 -19.47 -0.08
N LEU A 418 5.85 -18.16 -0.22
CA LEU A 418 6.86 -17.36 0.48
C LEU A 418 6.13 -16.53 1.55
N LEU A 419 6.34 -16.86 2.82
CA LEU A 419 5.66 -16.20 3.94
C LEU A 419 6.56 -15.11 4.52
N ILE A 420 6.19 -13.85 4.33
CA ILE A 420 6.95 -12.67 4.75
C ILE A 420 6.13 -11.71 5.62
N GLY A 421 6.75 -10.62 6.04
CA GLY A 421 6.15 -9.60 6.88
C GLY A 421 6.34 -9.84 8.37
N GLY A 422 5.96 -8.86 9.19
CA GLY A 422 6.24 -8.88 10.64
C GLY A 422 5.64 -10.07 11.37
N ALA A 423 4.41 -10.47 11.02
CA ALA A 423 3.73 -11.59 11.66
C ALA A 423 4.28 -12.96 11.23
N ALA A 424 5.03 -13.07 10.14
CA ALA A 424 5.71 -14.31 9.75
C ALA A 424 6.76 -14.77 10.76
N ARG A 425 7.20 -13.90 11.67
CA ARG A 425 8.09 -14.25 12.80
C ARG A 425 7.37 -15.01 13.92
N ASN A 426 6.06 -14.85 14.03
CA ASN A 426 5.28 -15.44 15.09
C ASN A 426 5.26 -16.98 14.95
N PRO A 427 5.69 -17.76 15.96
CA PRO A 427 5.75 -19.21 15.86
C PRO A 427 4.37 -19.85 15.69
N ALA A 428 3.31 -19.26 16.25
CA ALA A 428 1.95 -19.77 16.06
C ALA A 428 1.49 -19.56 14.60
N VAL A 429 1.81 -18.41 13.98
CA VAL A 429 1.49 -18.16 12.57
C VAL A 429 2.15 -19.22 11.68
N ARG A 430 3.44 -19.50 11.88
CA ARG A 430 4.18 -20.52 11.12
C ARG A 430 3.59 -21.92 11.31
N GLU A 431 3.30 -22.31 12.56
CA GLU A 431 2.82 -23.65 12.86
C GLU A 431 1.37 -23.86 12.37
N VAL A 432 0.50 -22.84 12.53
CA VAL A 432 -0.89 -22.87 12.07
C VAL A 432 -0.99 -22.84 10.54
N ALA A 433 -0.09 -22.14 9.86
CA ALA A 433 -0.05 -22.09 8.40
C ALA A 433 0.02 -23.50 7.76
N ARG A 434 0.67 -24.46 8.43
CA ARG A 434 0.75 -25.87 8.00
C ARG A 434 -0.60 -26.59 7.99
N ASP A 435 -1.55 -26.10 8.78
CA ASP A 435 -2.91 -26.67 8.86
C ASP A 435 -3.86 -26.07 7.82
N ILE A 436 -3.46 -24.97 7.16
CA ILE A 436 -4.33 -24.17 6.31
C ILE A 436 -3.91 -24.25 4.85
N PHE A 437 -2.62 -24.12 4.55
CA PHE A 437 -2.10 -24.18 3.20
C PHE A 437 -1.75 -25.61 2.78
N THR A 438 -1.82 -25.88 1.46
CA THR A 438 -1.70 -27.24 0.90
C THR A 438 -0.39 -27.48 0.15
N VAL A 439 0.47 -26.48 0.06
CA VAL A 439 1.78 -26.54 -0.59
C VAL A 439 2.89 -26.16 0.40
N PRO A 440 4.16 -26.49 0.14
CA PRO A 440 5.27 -26.09 0.99
C PRO A 440 5.31 -24.57 1.20
N ILE A 441 5.69 -24.17 2.41
CA ILE A 441 5.80 -22.76 2.81
C ILE A 441 7.24 -22.49 3.20
N ASP A 442 7.94 -21.72 2.39
CA ASP A 442 9.25 -21.20 2.72
C ASP A 442 9.09 -19.90 3.54
N VAL A 443 9.82 -19.81 4.61
CA VAL A 443 9.90 -18.62 5.46
C VAL A 443 11.27 -18.00 5.25
N PRO A 444 11.40 -16.96 4.44
CA PRO A 444 12.66 -16.25 4.24
C PRO A 444 13.15 -15.61 5.54
N GLU A 445 14.48 -15.45 5.68
CA GLU A 445 15.06 -14.63 6.73
C GLU A 445 14.51 -13.20 6.63
N GLN A 446 14.39 -12.54 7.77
CA GLN A 446 13.84 -11.17 7.77
C GLN A 446 14.83 -10.19 7.14
N ALA A 447 14.41 -9.57 6.05
CA ALA A 447 15.18 -8.55 5.34
C ALA A 447 14.24 -7.50 4.73
N GLU A 448 14.83 -6.42 4.24
CA GLU A 448 14.10 -5.34 3.57
C GLU A 448 13.91 -5.68 2.08
N TYR A 449 13.06 -6.67 1.79
CA TYR A 449 12.91 -7.25 0.45
C TYR A 449 12.47 -6.26 -0.61
N VAL A 450 11.75 -5.21 -0.25
CA VAL A 450 11.38 -4.12 -1.17
C VAL A 450 12.63 -3.36 -1.59
N ALA A 451 13.44 -2.90 -0.64
CA ALA A 451 14.70 -2.21 -0.93
C ALA A 451 15.73 -3.12 -1.63
N ILE A 452 15.82 -4.41 -1.24
CA ILE A 452 16.67 -5.40 -1.92
C ILE A 452 16.21 -5.61 -3.37
N GLY A 453 14.91 -5.60 -3.64
CA GLY A 453 14.35 -5.69 -4.99
C GLY A 453 14.71 -4.48 -5.83
N ALA A 454 14.62 -3.28 -5.27
CA ALA A 454 15.09 -2.07 -5.92
C ALA A 454 16.61 -2.11 -6.18
N ALA A 455 17.42 -2.59 -5.22
CA ALA A 455 18.86 -2.78 -5.43
C ALA A 455 19.17 -3.81 -6.53
N ARG A 456 18.40 -4.92 -6.59
CA ARG A 456 18.49 -5.92 -7.68
C ARG A 456 18.18 -5.31 -9.03
N GLN A 457 17.18 -4.43 -9.10
CA GLN A 457 16.85 -3.70 -10.32
C GLN A 457 17.96 -2.71 -10.70
N ALA A 458 18.54 -1.98 -9.74
CA ALA A 458 19.70 -1.12 -9.98
C ALA A 458 20.89 -1.91 -10.55
N ALA A 459 21.20 -3.09 -9.98
CA ALA A 459 22.23 -3.98 -10.49
C ALA A 459 21.89 -4.51 -11.90
N TRP A 460 20.62 -4.78 -12.17
CA TRP A 460 20.17 -5.21 -13.50
C TRP A 460 20.33 -4.07 -14.52
N THR A 461 19.94 -2.86 -14.17
CA THR A 461 20.14 -1.66 -15.02
C THR A 461 21.63 -1.44 -15.32
N LEU A 462 22.49 -1.59 -14.30
CA LEU A 462 23.94 -1.39 -14.42
C LEU A 462 24.60 -2.43 -15.34
N THR A 463 24.19 -3.69 -15.23
CA THR A 463 24.88 -4.83 -15.89
C THR A 463 24.17 -5.36 -17.13
N GLY A 464 22.90 -4.94 -17.36
CA GLY A 464 22.03 -5.49 -18.41
C GLY A 464 21.52 -6.91 -18.14
N THR A 465 21.87 -7.51 -16.99
CA THR A 465 21.49 -8.88 -16.63
C THR A 465 20.93 -8.91 -15.22
N SER A 466 19.74 -9.51 -15.04
CA SER A 466 19.13 -9.65 -13.71
C SER A 466 20.00 -10.58 -12.83
N PRO A 467 20.51 -10.10 -11.68
CA PRO A 467 21.36 -10.92 -10.81
C PRO A 467 20.55 -12.02 -10.11
N ARG A 468 21.20 -13.13 -9.81
CA ARG A 468 20.61 -14.28 -9.10
C ARG A 468 21.13 -14.34 -7.69
N TRP A 469 20.60 -13.47 -6.82
CA TRP A 469 20.95 -13.49 -5.41
C TRP A 469 20.17 -14.57 -4.67
N GLN A 470 20.83 -15.22 -3.73
CA GLN A 470 20.20 -16.25 -2.90
C GLN A 470 19.40 -15.58 -1.78
N VAL A 471 18.27 -16.17 -1.44
CA VAL A 471 17.45 -15.77 -0.30
C VAL A 471 17.59 -16.84 0.77
N GLU A 472 18.10 -16.47 1.93
CA GLU A 472 18.24 -17.36 3.06
C GLU A 472 16.86 -17.69 3.66
N LEU A 473 16.66 -18.96 3.99
CA LEU A 473 15.42 -19.47 4.59
C LEU A 473 15.62 -19.80 6.05
N VAL A 474 14.74 -19.27 6.91
CA VAL A 474 14.66 -19.65 8.33
C VAL A 474 14.04 -21.04 8.49
N ALA A 475 13.07 -21.37 7.62
CA ALA A 475 12.37 -22.64 7.65
C ALA A 475 11.68 -22.94 6.33
N THR A 476 11.54 -24.24 6.02
CA THR A 476 10.57 -24.77 5.05
C THR A 476 9.55 -25.59 5.83
N LEU A 477 8.29 -25.19 5.76
CA LEU A 477 7.20 -25.82 6.48
C LEU A 477 6.39 -26.70 5.52
N HIS A 478 6.09 -27.93 5.92
CA HIS A 478 5.29 -28.84 5.11
C HIS A 478 3.84 -28.87 5.60
N PRO A 479 2.86 -28.89 4.69
CA PRO A 479 1.44 -28.98 5.01
C PRO A 479 1.10 -30.20 5.87
N ARG A 480 0.03 -30.10 6.67
CA ARG A 480 -0.57 -31.20 7.41
C ARG A 480 -2.04 -31.36 7.05
N PRO A 481 -2.57 -32.57 7.00
CA PRO A 481 -4.01 -32.79 6.85
C PRO A 481 -4.77 -32.13 8.00
N SER A 482 -5.72 -31.25 7.67
CA SER A 482 -6.52 -30.51 8.65
C SER A 482 -7.89 -30.18 8.08
N ARG A 483 -8.88 -29.93 8.97
CA ARG A 483 -10.22 -29.48 8.62
C ARG A 483 -10.45 -27.99 8.91
N VAL A 484 -9.42 -27.24 9.26
CA VAL A 484 -9.53 -25.81 9.63
C VAL A 484 -10.18 -25.01 8.49
N ARG A 485 -9.73 -25.20 7.24
CA ARG A 485 -10.31 -24.51 6.09
C ARG A 485 -11.78 -24.88 5.84
N GLU A 486 -12.13 -26.13 5.98
CA GLU A 486 -13.51 -26.62 5.83
C GLU A 486 -14.41 -25.99 6.92
N GLN A 487 -13.96 -26.01 8.17
CA GLN A 487 -14.64 -25.38 9.30
C GLN A 487 -14.83 -23.89 9.09
N TYR A 488 -13.78 -23.15 8.70
CA TYR A 488 -13.84 -21.72 8.44
C TYR A 488 -14.86 -21.39 7.33
N ARG A 489 -14.82 -22.10 6.21
CA ARG A 489 -15.72 -21.87 5.07
C ARG A 489 -17.19 -22.09 5.43
N SER A 490 -17.50 -22.98 6.36
CA SER A 490 -18.87 -23.22 6.80
C SER A 490 -19.52 -22.00 7.46
N TYR A 491 -18.70 -21.05 7.94
CA TYR A 491 -19.17 -19.81 8.56
C TYR A 491 -18.92 -18.57 7.68
N ALA A 492 -17.77 -18.48 7.04
CA ALA A 492 -17.40 -17.29 6.24
C ALA A 492 -18.32 -17.09 5.03
N HIS A 493 -18.76 -18.18 4.38
CA HIS A 493 -19.56 -18.12 3.17
C HIS A 493 -21.07 -18.07 3.40
N THR A 494 -21.56 -18.34 4.61
CA THR A 494 -23.00 -18.29 4.94
C THR A 494 -23.56 -16.86 5.03
N SER A 495 -22.73 -15.84 5.09
CA SER A 495 -23.13 -14.43 5.21
C SER A 495 -23.11 -13.65 3.88
N VAL A 496 -22.75 -14.29 2.79
CA VAL A 496 -22.74 -13.69 1.42
C VAL A 496 -23.97 -14.13 0.62
N ALA A 497 -25.12 -14.40 1.26
CA ALA A 497 -26.38 -14.40 0.53
C ALA A 497 -26.68 -12.93 0.19
N PRO A 498 -26.81 -12.55 -1.11
CA PRO A 498 -27.29 -11.21 -1.44
C PRO A 498 -28.66 -11.07 -0.77
N ASP A 499 -28.84 -10.00 -0.01
CA ASP A 499 -30.14 -9.63 0.55
C ASP A 499 -31.08 -9.37 -0.65
N ALA A 500 -31.84 -10.38 -1.02
CA ALA A 500 -32.82 -10.34 -2.10
C ALA A 500 -34.02 -9.44 -1.76
N SER A 501 -33.93 -8.65 -0.67
CA SER A 501 -35.02 -7.80 -0.19
C SER A 501 -34.89 -6.32 -0.61
N VAL A 502 -33.83 -5.90 -1.31
CA VAL A 502 -33.81 -4.59 -1.97
C VAL A 502 -34.36 -4.74 -3.38
N ALA A 503 -35.68 -4.81 -3.48
CA ALA A 503 -36.38 -4.54 -4.73
C ALA A 503 -36.06 -3.09 -5.15
N PRO A 504 -35.81 -2.80 -6.44
CA PRO A 504 -35.63 -1.43 -6.89
C PRO A 504 -36.91 -0.65 -6.59
N ASP A 505 -36.75 0.45 -5.85
CA ASP A 505 -37.82 1.38 -5.50
C ASP A 505 -38.57 1.79 -6.77
N ALA A 506 -39.79 1.33 -6.88
CA ALA A 506 -40.69 1.69 -8.01
C ALA A 506 -41.00 3.18 -7.82
N GLY A 507 -40.58 3.97 -8.80
CA GLY A 507 -40.66 5.41 -8.83
C GLY A 507 -41.98 5.99 -8.32
N VAL A 508 -41.84 6.99 -7.46
CA VAL A 508 -42.91 7.91 -7.08
C VAL A 508 -43.24 8.79 -8.30
N PRO A 509 -44.50 8.84 -8.77
CA PRO A 509 -44.89 9.75 -9.84
C PRO A 509 -44.91 11.20 -9.34
N PRO A 510 -44.55 12.20 -10.17
CA PRO A 510 -44.60 13.59 -9.80
C PRO A 510 -46.01 14.15 -9.84
N ASP A 511 -46.27 15.05 -8.90
CA ASP A 511 -47.26 16.13 -8.91
C ASP A 511 -48.75 15.84 -8.73
N ALA A 512 -49.26 16.31 -7.60
CA ALA A 512 -50.54 17.03 -7.53
C ALA A 512 -50.43 18.17 -6.51
N GLY A 513 -50.42 19.38 -7.04
CA GLY A 513 -50.36 20.61 -6.25
C GLY A 513 -51.56 20.78 -5.32
N VAL A 514 -51.30 21.36 -4.15
CA VAL A 514 -52.33 21.98 -3.30
C VAL A 514 -51.90 23.40 -2.94
N ALA A 515 -52.78 24.34 -3.27
CA ALA A 515 -52.72 25.76 -2.96
C ALA A 515 -52.97 26.01 -1.47
N PRO A 516 -52.64 27.24 -0.94
CA PRO A 516 -52.60 27.54 0.47
C PRO A 516 -53.95 27.97 1.03
N ASP A 517 -54.25 27.62 2.27
CA ASP A 517 -55.25 28.36 3.05
C ASP A 517 -54.95 28.45 4.56
N ALA A 518 -54.97 29.68 4.98
CA ALA A 518 -55.38 30.35 6.20
C ALA A 518 -55.29 29.68 7.58
N GLY A 519 -54.59 30.40 8.41
CA GLY A 519 -54.57 30.69 9.80
C GLY A 519 -55.62 30.13 10.76
N VAL A 520 -55.17 29.93 12.02
CA VAL A 520 -55.82 30.37 13.25
C VAL A 520 -54.86 30.27 14.45
N ASN A 521 -54.92 31.31 15.26
CA ASN A 521 -54.22 31.61 16.51
C ASN A 521 -54.39 30.58 17.64
N GLY A 522 -53.46 30.65 18.59
CA GLY A 522 -53.81 30.48 20.02
C GLY A 522 -52.79 29.72 20.84
N ASP A 523 -52.08 30.49 21.58
CA ASP A 523 -51.83 30.60 23.03
C ASP A 523 -50.78 29.69 23.71
N THR A 524 -49.77 30.39 24.12
CA THR A 524 -49.10 30.46 25.45
C THR A 524 -49.13 29.26 26.41
N ALA A 525 -47.93 28.81 26.80
CA ALA A 525 -47.57 28.71 28.21
C ALA A 525 -46.03 28.62 28.38
N THR A 526 -45.52 29.72 28.88
CA THR A 526 -44.20 29.90 29.48
C THR A 526 -44.12 29.16 30.82
N THR A 527 -43.07 28.44 31.08
CA THR A 527 -42.63 28.18 32.46
C THR A 527 -41.12 28.32 32.55
N THR A 528 -40.75 29.48 33.08
CA THR A 528 -39.44 29.86 33.58
C THR A 528 -39.24 29.24 34.95
N ILE A 529 -38.10 28.64 35.24
CA ILE A 529 -37.57 28.54 36.60
C ILE A 529 -36.13 29.03 36.58
N THR A 530 -35.97 30.14 37.27
CA THR A 530 -34.77 30.88 37.63
C THR A 530 -34.16 30.36 38.94
N GLY A 531 -32.86 30.58 39.06
CA GLY A 531 -32.20 30.81 40.35
C GLY A 531 -31.35 29.62 40.81
N ASP A 532 -30.21 29.75 41.39
CA ASP A 532 -29.48 30.91 41.87
C ASP A 532 -28.03 30.54 42.16
N THR A 533 -27.19 31.50 42.08
CA THR A 533 -25.79 31.59 42.46
C THR A 533 -25.48 31.13 43.89
N THR A 534 -24.27 30.59 44.16
CA THR A 534 -23.34 31.22 45.13
C THR A 534 -21.92 30.69 45.01
N ARG A 535 -21.02 31.60 45.00
CA ARG A 535 -19.58 31.64 45.25
C ARG A 535 -19.21 31.13 46.66
N ALA A 536 -18.04 30.55 46.79
CA ALA A 536 -17.11 30.92 47.86
C ALA A 536 -15.67 30.45 47.49
N ASP A 537 -14.80 31.43 47.60
CA ASP A 537 -13.34 31.41 47.59
C ASP A 537 -12.78 30.78 48.88
N GLU A 538 -11.50 30.49 48.82
CA GLU A 538 -10.39 30.67 49.79
C GLU A 538 -9.47 29.45 49.81
N ASN A 539 -8.25 29.57 49.28
CA ASN A 539 -7.01 30.15 49.83
C ASN A 539 -6.45 29.36 51.03
N SER A 540 -5.31 28.76 50.86
CA SER A 540 -4.07 29.08 51.62
C SER A 540 -2.95 28.05 51.40
N ASP A 541 -1.85 28.58 50.96
CA ASP A 541 -0.46 28.39 51.34
C ASP A 541 -0.13 27.31 52.42
N ASN A 542 0.84 26.48 52.15
CA ASN A 542 2.08 26.56 52.95
C ASN A 542 3.27 25.74 52.39
N ASP A 543 4.36 26.44 52.35
CA ASP A 543 5.75 26.12 52.28
C ASP A 543 6.19 24.93 53.18
N HIS A 544 7.19 24.16 52.76
CA HIS A 544 8.49 23.98 53.40
C HIS A 544 9.40 22.96 52.68
N ARG A 545 10.46 23.48 52.07
CA ARG A 545 11.91 23.20 52.24
C ARG A 545 12.34 21.78 52.67
N GLY A 546 13.28 21.24 51.88
CA GLY A 546 14.54 20.87 52.51
C GLY A 546 15.20 19.58 52.05
N SER A 547 16.24 19.74 51.31
CA SER A 547 17.62 19.18 51.42
C SER A 547 17.89 17.77 50.85
N SER A 548 18.66 17.79 49.79
CA SER A 548 20.06 17.24 49.64
C SER A 548 20.32 15.76 49.94
N GLY A 549 20.94 15.11 48.97
CA GLY A 549 21.70 13.90 49.17
C GLY A 549 22.13 13.22 47.89
N ALA A 550 23.29 13.62 47.39
CA ALA A 550 24.03 12.92 46.32
C ALA A 550 24.51 11.55 46.79
N HIS A 551 24.54 10.56 45.89
CA HIS A 551 25.68 9.65 45.73
C HIS A 551 25.51 8.76 44.48
N THR A 552 26.42 8.93 43.57
CA THR A 552 26.90 7.97 42.57
C THR A 552 27.96 7.06 43.18
N PRO A 553 28.57 6.12 42.41
CA PRO A 553 28.11 4.96 41.64
C PRO A 553 28.74 3.66 42.16
N VAL A 554 28.49 2.48 41.59
CA VAL A 554 29.48 1.39 41.39
C VAL A 554 28.92 0.29 40.47
N GLU A 555 29.75 -0.10 39.56
CA GLU A 555 29.83 -1.20 38.62
C GLU A 555 29.27 -2.57 39.06
N GLY A 556 28.88 -3.34 38.03
CA GLY A 556 28.63 -4.76 38.07
C GLY A 556 28.03 -5.20 36.76
#